data_d93a1897be7b81111adc1c3a206c1363
#
_entry.id   d93a1897be7b81111adc1c3a206c1363
#
_cell.length_a   1.000
_cell.length_b   1.000
_cell.length_c   1.000
_cell.angle_alpha   90.00
_cell.angle_beta   90.00
_cell.angle_gamma   90.00
#
_symmetry.space_group_name_H-M   'P 1'
#
loop_
_entity.id
_entity.type
_entity.pdbx_description
1 polymer ?
#
loop_
_entity_poly.entity_id
_entity_poly.type
_entity_poly.pdbx_seq_one_letter_code
_entity_poly.pdbx_strand_id
1 'polypeptide(L)'
;MTLRTRHLGGWAVLLAAALVCGLGTWSYAQARGDRTLAYAKARDTALAQGKRHLATLNSLDGKDATSVSAGLRAWRDSSTGPLHDQLKRTSADDAKTLTAAGDTAAGKVTSAALTALDDRTGTAELIATVDVEVTPRTGSPGTQRKRFTATLARTGDGWKVKALTAMAAGDGG
;
A
#
# COMPACT_ATOMS: atom_id res chain seq x y z
N MET A 1 0.22 -23.46 -71.46
CA MET A 1 0.81 -22.25 -70.85
C MET A 1 0.07 -21.92 -69.54
N THR A 2 -0.06 -22.87 -68.61
CA THR A 2 -0.95 -22.75 -67.40
C THR A 2 -0.32 -23.25 -66.08
N LEU A 3 1.01 -23.33 -65.97
CA LEU A 3 1.69 -23.85 -64.79
C LEU A 3 2.37 -22.79 -63.88
N ARG A 4 2.32 -21.50 -64.25
CA ARG A 4 3.03 -20.42 -63.53
C ARG A 4 2.19 -19.70 -62.46
N THR A 5 0.87 -19.83 -62.49
CA THR A 5 -0.05 -19.10 -61.56
C THR A 5 -0.30 -19.81 -60.24
N ARG A 6 -0.03 -21.13 -60.15
CA ARG A 6 -0.30 -21.89 -58.91
C ARG A 6 0.73 -21.65 -57.80
N HIS A 7 1.96 -21.24 -58.14
CA HIS A 7 3.02 -20.97 -57.16
C HIS A 7 2.88 -19.58 -56.52
N LEU A 8 2.32 -18.59 -57.22
CA LEU A 8 2.12 -17.24 -56.67
C LEU A 8 1.07 -17.21 -55.56
N GLY A 9 0.01 -18.02 -55.68
CA GLY A 9 -1.02 -18.13 -54.62
C GLY A 9 -0.50 -18.74 -53.30
N GLY A 10 0.39 -19.74 -53.39
CA GLY A 10 1.00 -20.39 -52.22
C GLY A 10 1.90 -19.44 -51.44
N TRP A 11 2.69 -18.62 -52.11
CA TRP A 11 3.57 -17.64 -51.50
C TRP A 11 2.80 -16.50 -50.85
N ALA A 12 1.69 -16.05 -51.41
CA ALA A 12 0.82 -15.03 -50.81
C ALA A 12 0.19 -15.51 -49.54
N VAL A 13 -0.25 -16.76 -49.44
CA VAL A 13 -0.80 -17.36 -48.21
C VAL A 13 0.27 -17.50 -47.14
N LEU A 14 1.50 -17.91 -47.48
CA LEU A 14 2.60 -18.02 -46.52
C LEU A 14 3.00 -16.64 -45.97
N LEU A 15 3.04 -15.61 -46.81
CA LEU A 15 3.33 -14.24 -46.38
C LEU A 15 2.23 -13.69 -45.47
N ALA A 16 0.96 -13.95 -45.78
CA ALA A 16 -0.17 -13.54 -44.92
C ALA A 16 -0.11 -14.26 -43.58
N ALA A 17 0.18 -15.56 -43.54
CA ALA A 17 0.33 -16.32 -42.31
C ALA A 17 1.53 -15.82 -41.46
N ALA A 18 2.65 -15.50 -42.07
CA ALA A 18 3.84 -14.94 -41.42
C ALA A 18 3.54 -13.55 -40.82
N LEU A 19 2.77 -12.70 -41.51
CA LEU A 19 2.34 -11.41 -41.01
C LEU A 19 1.39 -11.53 -39.81
N VAL A 20 0.41 -12.43 -39.87
CA VAL A 20 -0.51 -12.69 -38.75
C VAL A 20 0.23 -13.24 -37.53
N CYS A 21 1.17 -14.18 -37.71
CA CYS A 21 1.99 -14.68 -36.63
C CYS A 21 2.91 -13.60 -36.07
N GLY A 22 3.53 -12.77 -36.92
CA GLY A 22 4.40 -11.67 -36.48
C GLY A 22 3.65 -10.61 -35.68
N LEU A 23 2.47 -10.19 -36.14
CA LEU A 23 1.62 -9.25 -35.41
C LEU A 23 1.08 -9.84 -34.12
N GLY A 24 0.71 -11.13 -34.11
CA GLY A 24 0.24 -11.83 -32.92
C GLY A 24 1.32 -11.95 -31.83
N THR A 25 2.54 -12.30 -32.21
CA THR A 25 3.67 -12.39 -31.24
C THR A 25 4.09 -11.02 -30.71
N TRP A 26 4.09 -10.00 -31.55
CA TRP A 26 4.38 -8.61 -31.15
C TRP A 26 3.35 -8.11 -30.16
N SER A 27 2.05 -8.24 -30.46
CA SER A 27 0.97 -7.78 -29.57
C SER A 27 0.96 -8.54 -28.23
N TYR A 28 1.27 -9.84 -28.25
CA TYR A 28 1.41 -10.65 -27.04
C TYR A 28 2.60 -10.25 -26.17
N ALA A 29 3.74 -9.95 -26.77
CA ALA A 29 4.93 -9.48 -26.07
C ALA A 29 4.68 -8.11 -25.43
N GLN A 30 4.00 -7.21 -26.15
CA GLN A 30 3.65 -5.88 -25.66
C GLN A 30 2.64 -5.97 -24.48
N ALA A 31 1.60 -6.78 -24.60
CA ALA A 31 0.61 -7.00 -23.53
C ALA A 31 1.22 -7.63 -22.26
N ARG A 32 2.26 -8.47 -22.39
CA ARG A 32 3.02 -8.98 -21.25
C ARG A 32 3.87 -7.89 -20.60
N GLY A 33 4.54 -7.07 -21.38
CA GLY A 33 5.33 -5.94 -20.88
C GLY A 33 4.48 -4.96 -20.09
N ASP A 34 3.32 -4.60 -20.61
CA ASP A 34 2.37 -3.70 -19.95
C ASP A 34 1.84 -4.25 -18.62
N ARG A 35 1.54 -5.55 -18.55
CA ARG A 35 1.10 -6.20 -17.29
C ARG A 35 2.20 -6.23 -16.24
N THR A 36 3.43 -6.53 -16.63
CA THR A 36 4.58 -6.56 -15.72
C THR A 36 4.86 -5.17 -15.15
N LEU A 37 4.79 -4.15 -16.01
CA LEU A 37 4.97 -2.76 -15.61
C LEU A 37 3.83 -2.28 -14.69
N ALA A 38 2.58 -2.63 -15.01
CA ALA A 38 1.42 -2.30 -14.18
C ALA A 38 1.53 -2.94 -12.79
N TYR A 39 1.92 -4.22 -12.70
CA TYR A 39 2.14 -4.91 -11.44
C TYR A 39 3.28 -4.28 -10.62
N ALA A 40 4.41 -3.96 -11.25
CA ALA A 40 5.52 -3.28 -10.59
C ALA A 40 5.09 -1.93 -10.03
N LYS A 41 4.34 -1.14 -10.80
CA LYS A 41 3.79 0.15 -10.37
C LYS A 41 2.80 -0.01 -9.21
N ALA A 42 1.92 -1.00 -9.26
CA ALA A 42 0.97 -1.30 -8.19
C ALA A 42 1.71 -1.65 -6.89
N ARG A 43 2.76 -2.50 -6.98
CA ARG A 43 3.61 -2.90 -5.86
C ARG A 43 4.30 -1.69 -5.22
N ASP A 44 4.95 -0.86 -6.03
CA ASP A 44 5.71 0.29 -5.55
C ASP A 44 4.78 1.34 -4.92
N THR A 45 3.59 1.53 -5.51
CA THR A 45 2.56 2.43 -4.99
C THR A 45 1.99 1.92 -3.66
N ALA A 46 1.66 0.62 -3.57
CA ALA A 46 1.18 0.00 -2.34
C ALA A 46 2.20 0.13 -1.21
N LEU A 47 3.48 -0.16 -1.48
CA LEU A 47 4.56 -0.01 -0.51
C LEU A 47 4.74 1.44 -0.04
N ALA A 48 4.79 2.39 -0.97
CA ALA A 48 4.99 3.80 -0.66
C ALA A 48 3.82 4.38 0.16
N GLN A 49 2.58 4.07 -0.24
CA GLN A 49 1.38 4.53 0.47
C GLN A 49 1.23 3.81 1.81
N GLY A 50 1.47 2.49 1.88
CA GLY A 50 1.47 1.73 3.12
C GLY A 50 2.44 2.29 4.16
N LYS A 51 3.69 2.60 3.77
CA LYS A 51 4.67 3.24 4.65
C LYS A 51 4.17 4.57 5.18
N ARG A 52 3.61 5.42 4.32
CA ARG A 52 3.09 6.73 4.70
C ARG A 52 1.94 6.61 5.70
N HIS A 53 0.97 5.75 5.42
CA HIS A 53 -0.18 5.54 6.29
C HIS A 53 0.21 4.91 7.63
N LEU A 54 1.18 3.98 7.65
CA LEU A 54 1.71 3.45 8.91
C LEU A 54 2.39 4.53 9.77
N ALA A 55 3.16 5.41 9.16
CA ALA A 55 3.74 6.56 9.88
C ALA A 55 2.62 7.44 10.46
N THR A 56 1.60 7.78 9.67
CA THR A 56 0.45 8.58 10.12
C THR A 56 -0.31 7.90 11.27
N LEU A 57 -0.61 6.61 11.15
CA LEU A 57 -1.35 5.86 12.19
C LEU A 57 -0.57 5.70 13.51
N ASN A 58 0.74 5.91 13.49
CA ASN A 58 1.60 5.91 14.67
C ASN A 58 2.03 7.32 15.10
N SER A 59 1.40 8.38 14.57
CA SER A 59 1.69 9.77 14.89
C SER A 59 0.45 10.47 15.40
N LEU A 60 0.60 11.25 16.48
CA LEU A 60 -0.45 12.09 17.03
C LEU A 60 0.18 13.25 17.79
N ASP A 61 -0.26 14.48 17.55
CA ASP A 61 0.08 15.63 18.38
C ASP A 61 -1.03 15.83 19.41
N GLY A 62 -0.73 15.53 20.67
CA GLY A 62 -1.67 15.62 21.80
C GLY A 62 -1.72 16.99 22.49
N LYS A 63 -0.95 17.99 22.01
CA LYS A 63 -0.78 19.28 22.71
C LYS A 63 -2.08 20.02 22.93
N ASP A 64 -2.99 19.96 21.98
CA ASP A 64 -4.29 20.66 22.04
C ASP A 64 -5.38 19.89 21.29
N ALA A 65 -6.65 20.26 21.54
CA ALA A 65 -7.82 19.61 20.96
C ALA A 65 -7.88 19.72 19.42
N THR A 66 -7.34 20.78 18.84
CA THR A 66 -7.32 20.97 17.38
C THR A 66 -6.35 20.00 16.73
N SER A 67 -5.14 19.88 17.28
CA SER A 67 -4.11 18.93 16.85
C SER A 67 -4.58 17.48 16.99
N VAL A 68 -5.19 17.11 18.13
CA VAL A 68 -5.78 15.78 18.34
C VAL A 68 -6.87 15.50 17.31
N SER A 69 -7.79 16.45 17.07
CA SER A 69 -8.86 16.28 16.09
C SER A 69 -8.32 16.10 14.67
N ALA A 70 -7.28 16.85 14.30
CA ALA A 70 -6.59 16.72 13.01
C ALA A 70 -5.91 15.35 12.87
N GLY A 71 -5.22 14.88 13.91
CA GLY A 71 -4.58 13.57 13.96
C GLY A 71 -5.57 12.42 13.80
N LEU A 72 -6.67 12.45 14.57
CA LEU A 72 -7.74 11.45 14.46
C LEU A 72 -8.41 11.44 13.08
N ARG A 73 -8.53 12.59 12.43
CA ARG A 73 -8.99 12.67 11.04
C ARG A 73 -7.98 12.02 10.09
N ALA A 74 -6.69 12.35 10.23
CA ALA A 74 -5.63 11.76 9.42
C ALA A 74 -5.55 10.23 9.58
N TRP A 75 -5.81 9.68 10.77
CA TRP A 75 -5.90 8.24 10.99
C TRP A 75 -7.06 7.62 10.20
N ARG A 76 -8.25 8.25 10.25
CA ARG A 76 -9.41 7.78 9.46
C ARG A 76 -9.13 7.84 7.96
N ASP A 77 -8.50 8.92 7.47
CA ASP A 77 -8.17 9.10 6.06
C ASP A 77 -7.11 8.09 5.56
N SER A 78 -6.25 7.62 6.47
CA SER A 78 -5.23 6.60 6.22
C SER A 78 -5.75 5.17 6.25
N SER A 79 -6.99 4.96 6.68
CA SER A 79 -7.61 3.65 6.94
C SER A 79 -8.82 3.39 6.05
N THR A 80 -9.22 2.12 5.96
CA THR A 80 -10.42 1.66 5.26
C THR A 80 -11.01 0.42 5.94
N GLY A 81 -12.27 0.08 5.62
CA GLY A 81 -12.94 -1.12 6.14
C GLY A 81 -12.94 -1.18 7.68
N PRO A 82 -12.70 -2.37 8.27
CA PRO A 82 -12.84 -2.57 9.72
C PRO A 82 -12.01 -1.61 10.57
N LEU A 83 -10.78 -1.28 10.15
CA LEU A 83 -9.92 -0.33 10.89
C LEU A 83 -10.53 1.08 10.86
N HIS A 84 -11.01 1.52 9.70
CA HIS A 84 -11.67 2.81 9.57
C HIS A 84 -12.94 2.91 10.44
N ASP A 85 -13.75 1.83 10.45
CA ASP A 85 -14.97 1.77 11.27
C ASP A 85 -14.65 1.77 12.76
N GLN A 86 -13.56 1.14 13.17
CA GLN A 86 -13.06 1.19 14.55
C GLN A 86 -12.63 2.61 14.92
N LEU A 87 -11.86 3.29 14.08
CA LEU A 87 -11.40 4.65 14.30
C LEU A 87 -12.55 5.68 14.30
N LYS A 88 -13.62 5.42 13.54
CA LYS A 88 -14.85 6.24 13.62
C LYS A 88 -15.56 6.15 14.96
N ARG A 89 -15.47 5.01 15.63
CA ARG A 89 -16.07 4.81 16.95
C ARG A 89 -15.26 5.44 18.08
N THR A 90 -14.03 5.94 17.79
CA THR A 90 -13.25 6.72 18.74
C THR A 90 -14.09 7.94 19.16
N SER A 91 -14.44 7.99 20.40
CA SER A 91 -15.41 8.94 20.93
C SER A 91 -14.82 10.33 21.16
N ALA A 92 -15.69 11.31 21.40
CA ALA A 92 -15.26 12.63 21.84
C ALA A 92 -14.53 12.56 23.21
N ASP A 93 -14.84 11.56 24.02
CA ASP A 93 -14.20 11.36 25.32
C ASP A 93 -12.78 10.80 25.17
N ASP A 94 -12.54 9.91 24.18
CA ASP A 94 -11.19 9.47 23.81
C ASP A 94 -10.34 10.67 23.35
N ALA A 95 -10.91 11.56 22.52
CA ALA A 95 -10.23 12.78 22.08
C ALA A 95 -9.88 13.71 23.25
N LYS A 96 -10.78 13.86 24.23
CA LYS A 96 -10.51 14.62 25.47
C LYS A 96 -9.40 13.97 26.30
N THR A 97 -9.41 12.65 26.44
CA THR A 97 -8.38 11.90 27.15
C THR A 97 -7.01 12.09 26.52
N LEU A 98 -6.92 12.00 25.17
CA LEU A 98 -5.67 12.23 24.42
C LEU A 98 -5.18 13.68 24.60
N THR A 99 -6.08 14.65 24.55
CA THR A 99 -5.75 16.08 24.79
C THR A 99 -5.31 16.31 26.23
N ALA A 100 -5.93 15.67 27.20
CA ALA A 100 -5.56 15.79 28.61
C ALA A 100 -4.18 15.19 28.88
N ALA A 101 -3.86 14.05 28.30
CA ALA A 101 -2.51 13.47 28.35
C ALA A 101 -1.46 14.42 27.79
N GLY A 102 -1.74 15.05 26.64
CA GLY A 102 -0.88 16.06 26.03
C GLY A 102 0.42 15.47 25.44
N ASP A 103 0.48 14.15 25.29
CA ASP A 103 1.65 13.47 24.76
C ASP A 103 1.66 13.58 23.23
N THR A 104 2.86 13.74 22.66
CA THR A 104 3.07 13.73 21.22
C THR A 104 3.77 12.46 20.82
N ALA A 105 3.26 11.77 19.80
CA ALA A 105 3.89 10.61 19.18
C ALA A 105 4.23 10.92 17.72
N ALA A 106 5.46 10.57 17.30
CA ALA A 106 5.93 10.69 15.93
C ALA A 106 6.42 9.33 15.42
N GLY A 107 5.66 8.73 14.52
CA GLY A 107 5.96 7.44 13.92
C GLY A 107 6.83 7.57 12.66
N LYS A 108 7.96 6.87 12.62
CA LYS A 108 8.86 6.79 11.46
C LYS A 108 9.00 5.34 11.02
N VAL A 109 8.57 5.01 9.81
CA VAL A 109 8.80 3.69 9.23
C VAL A 109 10.28 3.57 8.84
N THR A 110 11.01 2.71 9.53
CA THR A 110 12.45 2.48 9.30
C THR A 110 12.68 1.36 8.28
N SER A 111 11.79 0.40 8.21
CA SER A 111 11.87 -0.72 7.25
C SER A 111 10.46 -1.17 6.91
N ALA A 112 10.22 -1.53 5.65
CA ALA A 112 8.97 -2.13 5.22
C ALA A 112 9.15 -2.95 3.96
N ALA A 113 8.39 -4.04 3.85
CA ALA A 113 8.34 -4.89 2.67
C ALA A 113 6.91 -5.41 2.46
N LEU A 114 6.50 -5.52 1.18
CA LEU A 114 5.30 -6.27 0.85
C LEU A 114 5.62 -7.77 0.86
N THR A 115 4.81 -8.54 1.56
CA THR A 115 4.89 -10.00 1.62
C THR A 115 3.94 -10.67 0.63
N ALA A 116 2.86 -9.97 0.27
CA ALA A 116 1.91 -10.40 -0.75
C ALA A 116 1.29 -9.21 -1.46
N LEU A 117 0.93 -9.40 -2.74
CA LEU A 117 0.16 -8.45 -3.54
C LEU A 117 -0.76 -9.20 -4.50
N ASP A 118 -2.04 -8.98 -4.39
CA ASP A 118 -3.04 -9.35 -5.40
C ASP A 118 -3.58 -8.08 -6.05
N ASP A 119 -3.04 -7.74 -7.21
CA ASP A 119 -3.45 -6.54 -7.95
C ASP A 119 -4.86 -6.67 -8.53
N ARG A 120 -5.36 -7.89 -8.74
CA ARG A 120 -6.70 -8.15 -9.25
C ARG A 120 -7.78 -7.83 -8.22
N THR A 121 -7.59 -8.26 -6.98
CA THR A 121 -8.50 -7.96 -5.86
C THR A 121 -8.19 -6.62 -5.20
N GLY A 122 -7.03 -6.02 -5.50
CA GLY A 122 -6.58 -4.80 -4.88
C GLY A 122 -6.26 -4.98 -3.39
N THR A 123 -5.60 -6.09 -3.03
CA THR A 123 -5.16 -6.37 -1.66
C THR A 123 -3.66 -6.57 -1.59
N ALA A 124 -3.04 -6.14 -0.49
CA ALA A 124 -1.62 -6.37 -0.25
C ALA A 124 -1.35 -6.58 1.24
N GLU A 125 -0.33 -7.38 1.54
CA GLU A 125 0.20 -7.57 2.90
C GLU A 125 1.55 -6.89 3.02
N LEU A 126 1.72 -6.15 4.11
CA LEU A 126 2.91 -5.37 4.42
C LEU A 126 3.42 -5.73 5.80
N ILE A 127 4.72 -5.99 5.93
CA ILE A 127 5.42 -6.01 7.21
C ILE A 127 6.25 -4.74 7.35
N ALA A 128 6.28 -4.15 8.55
CA ALA A 128 7.03 -2.93 8.77
C ALA A 128 7.59 -2.84 10.19
N THR A 129 8.71 -2.15 10.30
CA THR A 129 9.27 -1.67 11.56
C THR A 129 9.07 -0.16 11.63
N VAL A 130 8.53 0.30 12.75
CA VAL A 130 8.23 1.71 13.01
C VAL A 130 8.93 2.10 14.31
N ASP A 131 9.76 3.12 14.27
CA ASP A 131 10.25 3.79 15.45
C ASP A 131 9.24 4.90 15.81
N VAL A 132 8.70 4.84 17.01
CA VAL A 132 7.74 5.80 17.55
C VAL A 132 8.43 6.60 18.63
N GLU A 133 8.73 7.85 18.34
CA GLU A 133 9.22 8.80 19.34
C GLU A 133 8.03 9.36 20.09
N VAL A 134 8.01 9.16 21.41
CA VAL A 134 6.97 9.68 22.31
C VAL A 134 7.58 10.78 23.15
N THR A 135 7.03 11.97 23.04
CA THR A 135 7.34 13.13 23.87
C THR A 135 6.19 13.35 24.82
N PRO A 136 6.31 12.94 26.10
CA PRO A 136 5.27 13.17 27.08
C PRO A 136 5.17 14.66 27.42
N ARG A 137 4.00 15.10 27.91
CA ARG A 137 3.82 16.48 28.40
C ARG A 137 4.83 16.82 29.50
N THR A 138 5.13 15.86 30.35
CA THR A 138 6.13 15.97 31.44
C THR A 138 7.02 14.75 31.41
N GLY A 139 8.35 14.97 31.45
CA GLY A 139 9.34 13.90 31.41
C GLY A 139 10.22 13.96 30.16
N SER A 140 11.04 12.94 29.98
CA SER A 140 11.98 12.88 28.85
C SER A 140 11.37 12.14 27.65
N PRO A 141 11.68 12.57 26.42
CA PRO A 141 11.31 11.82 25.23
C PRO A 141 11.91 10.41 25.24
N GLY A 142 11.19 9.48 24.64
CA GLY A 142 11.63 8.10 24.48
C GLY A 142 11.23 7.55 23.12
N THR A 143 12.04 6.62 22.59
CA THR A 143 11.74 5.95 21.32
C THR A 143 11.38 4.50 21.56
N GLN A 144 10.28 4.05 20.99
CA GLN A 144 9.81 2.68 21.01
C GLN A 144 9.86 2.09 19.60
N ARG A 145 10.53 0.96 19.43
CA ARG A 145 10.51 0.22 18.18
C ARG A 145 9.36 -0.77 18.17
N LYS A 146 8.48 -0.63 17.20
CA LYS A 146 7.31 -1.50 17.01
C LYS A 146 7.38 -2.22 15.67
N ARG A 147 6.89 -3.45 15.62
CA ARG A 147 6.75 -4.22 14.38
C ARG A 147 5.28 -4.43 14.10
N PHE A 148 4.90 -4.30 12.83
CA PHE A 148 3.52 -4.43 12.40
C PHE A 148 3.40 -5.33 11.18
N THR A 149 2.30 -6.08 11.13
CA THR A 149 1.73 -6.60 9.90
C THR A 149 0.51 -5.75 9.56
N ALA A 150 0.42 -5.29 8.33
CA ALA A 150 -0.69 -4.48 7.85
C ALA A 150 -1.29 -5.07 6.58
N THR A 151 -2.61 -5.22 6.55
CA THR A 151 -3.35 -5.51 5.33
C THR A 151 -3.74 -4.19 4.68
N LEU A 152 -3.36 -4.01 3.42
CA LEU A 152 -3.74 -2.86 2.60
C LEU A 152 -4.86 -3.24 1.65
N ALA A 153 -5.75 -2.29 1.35
CA ALA A 153 -6.75 -2.41 0.30
C ALA A 153 -6.69 -1.19 -0.62
N ARG A 154 -6.84 -1.46 -1.92
CA ARG A 154 -6.92 -0.40 -2.94
C ARG A 154 -8.33 0.19 -2.95
N THR A 155 -8.41 1.49 -2.84
CA THR A 155 -9.63 2.30 -2.88
C THR A 155 -9.59 3.26 -4.06
N GLY A 156 -10.65 4.06 -4.26
CA GLY A 156 -10.64 5.15 -5.26
C GLY A 156 -9.54 6.18 -5.02
N ASP A 157 -9.14 6.38 -3.75
CA ASP A 157 -8.11 7.34 -3.34
C ASP A 157 -6.70 6.71 -3.21
N GLY A 158 -6.53 5.46 -3.65
CA GLY A 158 -5.27 4.71 -3.54
C GLY A 158 -5.30 3.61 -2.48
N TRP A 159 -4.11 3.16 -2.06
CA TRP A 159 -3.99 2.10 -1.07
C TRP A 159 -4.14 2.65 0.34
N LYS A 160 -5.01 2.04 1.15
CA LYS A 160 -5.25 2.40 2.56
C LYS A 160 -5.10 1.18 3.46
N VAL A 161 -4.85 1.40 4.75
CA VAL A 161 -4.72 0.32 5.74
C VAL A 161 -6.11 -0.19 6.13
N LYS A 162 -6.35 -1.47 5.89
CA LYS A 162 -7.60 -2.17 6.22
C LYS A 162 -7.55 -2.83 7.60
N ALA A 163 -6.37 -3.36 7.95
CA ALA A 163 -6.11 -3.95 9.27
C ALA A 163 -4.65 -3.70 9.66
N LEU A 164 -4.40 -3.57 10.95
CA LEU A 164 -3.08 -3.35 11.53
C LEU A 164 -2.94 -4.21 12.78
N THR A 165 -1.92 -5.06 12.81
CA THR A 165 -1.62 -5.94 13.95
C THR A 165 -0.19 -5.69 14.41
N ALA A 166 -0.02 -5.38 15.69
CA ALA A 166 1.29 -5.31 16.29
C ALA A 166 1.84 -6.74 16.48
N MET A 167 3.06 -6.96 16.04
CA MET A 167 3.78 -8.20 16.31
C MET A 167 4.48 -8.06 17.67
N ALA A 168 4.34 -9.05 18.52
CA ALA A 168 5.15 -9.10 19.77
C ALA A 168 6.63 -9.04 19.39
N ALA A 169 7.41 -8.23 20.09
CA ALA A 169 8.85 -8.35 20.04
C ALA A 169 9.16 -9.75 20.55
N GLY A 170 9.62 -10.66 19.67
CA GLY A 170 10.11 -11.94 20.13
C GLY A 170 11.25 -11.65 21.11
N ASP A 171 11.15 -12.18 22.32
CA ASP A 171 12.27 -12.22 23.24
C ASP A 171 13.36 -12.99 22.50
N GLY A 172 14.31 -12.24 21.95
CA GLY A 172 15.54 -12.81 21.41
C GLY A 172 16.33 -13.35 22.59
N GLY A 173 16.25 -14.69 22.77
CA GLY A 173 17.15 -15.39 23.66
C GLY A 173 18.59 -15.31 23.15
#